data_b21be94a10ccca6189d8ab2f47d8e142
#
_entry.id   b21be94a10ccca6189d8ab2f47d8e142
#
_cell.length_a   1.000
_cell.length_b   1.000
_cell.length_c   1.000
_cell.angle_alpha   90.00
_cell.angle_beta   90.00
_cell.angle_gamma   90.00
#
_symmetry.space_group_name_H-M   'P 1'
#
loop_
_entity.id
_entity.type
_entity.pdbx_description
1 polymer ?
#
loop_
_entity_poly.entity_id
_entity_poly.type
_entity_poly.pdbx_seq_one_letter_code
_entity_poly.pdbx_strand_id
1 'polypeptide(L)'
;MAKKLCSLLALLVATGTQIPAQQFPPGFVDPAPLLAAASKEIGEQNLRCVTFSGTGYSGPVGQTFENAVGIDWPRSEMANYTRTINWETGTSKETFDRKPGNNPASWKYGLGWVGGTPTQRNLRQTHIVNGRSAWHLDGDGPAVAVPPELAEIYQLDIWLTPHGFLKAARMPGANPRALWRWEQLEKGRDGNVVSPEKVHVVAITVLGKYRVDATINSQNIITRIKTTVNENVLGDFNIEHESTNFIAAGNSRWPIAWHSHQGWDDNWQFYSQSTGHNAYGGKFPMVQANVCDDPVPVPESVTQAQLPNPAQVTVEKMANGVYLLGGGPANSYMVEFRDFVAVFEAPGSEERSLAVIDQIARLAPNKPIRWLITSHPHFDHIGGLRTYNHIGATIVTHFLNLKFLNNDVLTYKARTVKPDILALWPPTEVAEGYNYEAIQENFVITDNSRILRIYYVQPLAHVAGMLMAYLPADRIAFEADLFDTHEPPRASQMPAMRSFYNQVQRMKLDVATIAPVHGKPVPWSTFTTAMGAAAKTN
;
A
#
# COMPACT_ATOMS: atom_id res chain seq x y z
N MET A 1 -2.24 -27.84 98.29
CA MET A 1 -2.44 -28.43 96.93
C MET A 1 -2.77 -27.31 95.97
N ALA A 2 -1.79 -26.83 95.22
CA ALA A 2 -1.93 -25.74 94.32
C ALA A 2 -1.72 -26.25 92.89
N LYS A 3 -2.73 -26.14 92.04
CA LYS A 3 -2.60 -26.44 90.58
C LYS A 3 -2.22 -25.18 89.87
N LYS A 4 -1.06 -25.18 89.26
CA LYS A 4 -0.62 -24.14 88.33
C LYS A 4 -1.29 -24.34 86.99
N LEU A 5 -1.99 -23.33 86.51
CA LEU A 5 -2.53 -23.21 85.17
C LEU A 5 -1.41 -22.53 84.30
N CYS A 6 -0.89 -23.26 83.32
CA CYS A 6 -0.03 -22.71 82.31
C CYS A 6 -0.86 -22.24 81.10
N SER A 7 -0.91 -20.93 80.87
CA SER A 7 -1.52 -20.36 79.68
C SER A 7 -0.51 -20.39 78.55
N LEU A 8 -0.80 -21.16 77.50
CA LEU A 8 -0.04 -21.16 76.21
C LEU A 8 -0.58 -19.99 75.34
N LEU A 9 0.24 -18.99 75.13
CA LEU A 9 0.01 -17.95 74.11
C LEU A 9 0.47 -18.48 72.76
N ALA A 10 -0.48 -18.78 71.87
CA ALA A 10 -0.15 -19.16 70.51
C ALA A 10 0.13 -17.86 69.69
N LEU A 11 1.38 -17.68 69.30
CA LEU A 11 1.79 -16.64 68.33
C LEU A 11 1.40 -17.12 66.92
N LEU A 12 0.33 -16.53 66.38
CA LEU A 12 0.02 -16.66 64.93
C LEU A 12 1.05 -15.81 64.14
N VAL A 13 2.07 -16.44 63.60
CA VAL A 13 2.92 -15.86 62.56
C VAL A 13 2.13 -15.91 61.27
N ALA A 14 1.58 -14.75 60.85
CA ALA A 14 1.05 -14.58 59.51
C ALA A 14 2.19 -14.65 58.51
N THR A 15 2.43 -15.81 57.92
CA THR A 15 3.29 -15.93 56.75
C THR A 15 2.56 -15.33 55.58
N GLY A 16 2.80 -14.03 55.33
CA GLY A 16 2.39 -13.40 54.08
C GLY A 16 3.11 -14.13 52.93
N THR A 17 2.36 -14.88 52.16
CA THR A 17 2.83 -15.40 50.89
C THR A 17 3.16 -14.21 50.01
N GLN A 18 4.40 -13.81 49.96
CA GLN A 18 4.87 -12.90 48.91
C GLN A 18 4.64 -13.62 47.60
N ILE A 19 3.69 -13.10 46.81
CA ILE A 19 3.54 -13.50 45.40
C ILE A 19 4.90 -13.13 44.76
N PRO A 20 5.65 -14.08 44.21
CA PRO A 20 6.94 -13.75 43.57
C PRO A 20 6.68 -12.72 42.49
N ALA A 21 7.42 -11.62 42.53
CA ALA A 21 7.38 -10.62 41.47
C ALA A 21 7.60 -11.32 40.12
N GLN A 22 6.73 -11.08 39.18
CA GLN A 22 6.84 -11.67 37.85
C GLN A 22 8.20 -11.29 37.26
N GLN A 23 9.06 -12.28 37.04
CA GLN A 23 10.39 -12.07 36.51
C GLN A 23 10.34 -12.05 34.99
N PHE A 24 10.61 -10.91 34.38
CA PHE A 24 10.71 -10.77 32.93
C PHE A 24 12.09 -11.22 32.43
N PRO A 25 12.19 -11.76 31.20
CA PRO A 25 13.47 -12.01 30.56
C PRO A 25 14.32 -10.72 30.46
N PRO A 26 15.65 -10.83 30.38
CA PRO A 26 16.52 -9.65 30.24
C PRO A 26 16.08 -8.77 29.05
N GLY A 27 15.99 -7.45 29.26
CA GLY A 27 15.52 -6.46 28.27
C GLY A 27 14.01 -6.25 28.26
N PHE A 28 13.21 -7.17 28.82
CA PHE A 28 11.78 -6.99 28.96
C PHE A 28 11.41 -6.33 30.28
N VAL A 29 10.29 -5.61 30.28
CA VAL A 29 9.75 -4.92 31.44
C VAL A 29 8.25 -5.15 31.53
N ASP A 30 7.66 -4.87 32.71
CA ASP A 30 6.22 -4.94 32.88
C ASP A 30 5.52 -3.85 32.03
N PRO A 31 4.63 -4.21 31.10
CA PRO A 31 3.89 -3.23 30.31
C PRO A 31 2.83 -2.46 31.10
N ALA A 32 2.30 -3.01 32.19
CA ALA A 32 1.16 -2.42 32.90
C ALA A 32 1.45 -1.02 33.47
N PRO A 33 2.56 -0.76 34.17
CA PRO A 33 2.90 0.59 34.64
C PRO A 33 3.11 1.58 33.50
N LEU A 34 3.71 1.13 32.38
CA LEU A 34 3.96 1.98 31.21
C LEU A 34 2.67 2.43 30.56
N LEU A 35 1.76 1.48 30.34
CA LEU A 35 0.44 1.75 29.75
C LEU A 35 -0.40 2.66 30.66
N ALA A 36 -0.33 2.44 32.00
CA ALA A 36 -1.03 3.28 32.96
C ALA A 36 -0.48 4.72 32.97
N ALA A 37 0.84 4.88 32.95
CA ALA A 37 1.50 6.19 32.91
C ALA A 37 1.17 6.94 31.61
N ALA A 38 1.25 6.28 30.45
CA ALA A 38 0.90 6.86 29.15
C ALA A 38 -0.59 7.25 29.08
N SER A 39 -1.49 6.39 29.56
CA SER A 39 -2.92 6.68 29.63
C SER A 39 -3.23 7.91 30.50
N LYS A 40 -2.58 8.02 31.66
CA LYS A 40 -2.70 9.17 32.56
C LYS A 40 -2.19 10.46 31.89
N GLU A 41 -1.02 10.39 31.23
CA GLU A 41 -0.38 11.54 30.63
C GLU A 41 -1.23 12.22 29.56
N ILE A 42 -1.88 11.43 28.70
CA ILE A 42 -2.73 11.98 27.64
C ILE A 42 -4.21 12.02 28.02
N GLY A 43 -4.60 11.57 29.23
CA GLY A 43 -5.99 11.55 29.67
C GLY A 43 -6.88 10.63 28.82
N GLU A 44 -6.35 9.49 28.38
CA GLU A 44 -7.01 8.59 27.41
C GLU A 44 -8.40 8.14 27.86
N GLN A 45 -8.61 7.89 29.16
CA GLN A 45 -9.89 7.44 29.70
C GLN A 45 -11.00 8.48 29.58
N ASN A 46 -10.66 9.76 29.43
CA ASN A 46 -11.61 10.86 29.29
C ASN A 46 -12.09 11.06 27.85
N LEU A 47 -11.54 10.31 26.89
CA LEU A 47 -11.82 10.46 25.46
C LEU A 47 -12.43 9.18 24.90
N ARG A 48 -13.74 9.14 24.69
CA ARG A 48 -14.45 8.02 24.06
C ARG A 48 -14.43 8.10 22.53
N CYS A 49 -14.47 9.31 21.98
CA CYS A 49 -14.34 9.63 20.58
C CYS A 49 -13.69 11.00 20.38
N VAL A 50 -13.24 11.27 19.17
CA VAL A 50 -12.65 12.55 18.82
C VAL A 50 -13.03 12.94 17.40
N THR A 51 -13.36 14.22 17.20
CA THR A 51 -13.45 14.84 15.88
C THR A 51 -12.34 15.86 15.75
N PHE A 52 -11.56 15.77 14.65
CA PHE A 52 -10.48 16.71 14.41
C PHE A 52 -10.46 17.14 12.94
N SER A 53 -10.02 18.38 12.70
CA SER A 53 -10.05 19.01 11.39
C SER A 53 -8.81 19.83 11.10
N GLY A 54 -8.48 19.94 9.80
CA GLY A 54 -7.32 20.69 9.34
C GLY A 54 -7.02 20.48 7.87
N THR A 55 -5.75 20.38 7.55
CA THR A 55 -5.26 20.13 6.19
C THR A 55 -4.16 19.08 6.21
N GLY A 56 -4.06 18.31 5.15
CA GLY A 56 -3.06 17.26 5.04
C GLY A 56 -2.68 16.95 3.61
N TYR A 57 -2.02 15.83 3.45
CA TYR A 57 -1.65 15.25 2.17
C TYR A 57 -1.73 13.72 2.26
N SER A 58 -1.92 13.10 1.11
CA SER A 58 -1.81 11.64 0.95
C SER A 58 -1.04 11.31 -0.32
N GLY A 59 -0.22 10.26 -0.29
CA GLY A 59 0.50 9.74 -1.44
C GLY A 59 0.04 8.33 -1.77
N PRO A 60 -0.38 8.04 -3.00
CA PRO A 60 -0.69 6.69 -3.42
C PRO A 60 0.60 5.86 -3.45
N VAL A 61 0.68 4.91 -2.54
CA VAL A 61 1.82 3.99 -2.43
C VAL A 61 1.98 3.20 -3.72
N GLY A 62 3.24 3.05 -4.17
CA GLY A 62 3.54 2.31 -5.39
C GLY A 62 3.35 3.07 -6.69
N GLN A 63 3.08 4.38 -6.66
CA GLN A 63 2.75 5.20 -7.83
C GLN A 63 3.81 6.31 -8.07
N THR A 64 5.08 5.99 -7.95
CA THR A 64 6.17 6.96 -8.16
C THR A 64 6.45 7.21 -9.63
N PHE A 65 6.98 8.40 -9.96
CA PHE A 65 7.45 8.70 -11.32
C PHE A 65 8.72 7.93 -11.68
N GLU A 66 9.62 7.78 -10.72
CA GLU A 66 10.84 6.96 -10.86
C GLU A 66 11.12 6.25 -9.54
N ASN A 67 11.62 5.03 -9.62
CA ASN A 67 12.02 4.26 -8.44
C ASN A 67 13.42 4.66 -7.97
N ALA A 68 13.63 5.93 -7.65
CA ALA A 68 14.88 6.45 -7.14
C ALA A 68 14.83 6.60 -5.62
N VAL A 69 15.98 6.42 -4.99
CA VAL A 69 16.13 6.57 -3.54
C VAL A 69 15.74 7.99 -3.10
N GLY A 70 14.92 8.08 -2.06
CA GLY A 70 14.54 9.36 -1.45
C GLY A 70 13.45 10.14 -2.20
N ILE A 71 12.76 9.51 -3.14
CA ILE A 71 11.59 10.09 -3.79
C ILE A 71 10.35 9.64 -3.03
N ASP A 72 9.65 10.61 -2.47
CA ASP A 72 8.35 10.40 -1.84
C ASP A 72 7.31 9.94 -2.87
N TRP A 73 6.29 9.23 -2.39
CA TRP A 73 5.09 8.97 -3.17
C TRP A 73 4.47 10.28 -3.69
N PRO A 74 3.90 10.31 -4.90
CA PRO A 74 3.30 11.51 -5.44
C PRO A 74 2.15 11.97 -4.54
N ARG A 75 2.21 13.22 -4.06
CA ARG A 75 1.28 13.72 -3.06
C ARG A 75 0.06 14.36 -3.70
N SER A 76 -1.10 14.09 -3.12
CA SER A 76 -2.32 14.88 -3.26
C SER A 76 -2.52 15.71 -1.99
N GLU A 77 -3.02 16.94 -2.14
CA GLU A 77 -3.44 17.74 -0.99
C GLU A 77 -4.81 17.26 -0.48
N MET A 78 -4.99 17.28 0.83
CA MET A 78 -6.27 17.07 1.52
C MET A 78 -6.66 18.37 2.20
N ALA A 79 -7.49 19.17 1.51
CA ALA A 79 -8.09 20.38 2.07
C ALA A 79 -9.39 20.05 2.81
N ASN A 80 -9.81 20.92 3.71
CA ASN A 80 -11.07 20.78 4.47
C ASN A 80 -11.20 19.38 5.12
N TYR A 81 -10.09 18.85 5.61
CA TYR A 81 -10.06 17.53 6.24
C TYR A 81 -10.80 17.55 7.57
N THR A 82 -11.67 16.58 7.76
CA THR A 82 -12.33 16.29 9.04
C THR A 82 -12.42 14.79 9.22
N ARG A 83 -12.02 14.32 10.40
CA ARG A 83 -12.17 12.90 10.78
C ARG A 83 -12.78 12.78 12.15
N THR A 84 -13.77 11.89 12.30
CA THR A 84 -14.29 11.42 13.56
C THR A 84 -13.86 9.97 13.77
N ILE A 85 -13.31 9.67 14.93
CA ILE A 85 -13.01 8.30 15.39
C ILE A 85 -13.82 8.05 16.67
N ASN A 86 -14.59 6.98 16.68
CA ASN A 86 -15.32 6.52 17.85
C ASN A 86 -14.86 5.11 18.24
N TRP A 87 -14.09 5.03 19.31
CA TRP A 87 -13.55 3.74 19.78
C TRP A 87 -14.56 2.87 20.50
N GLU A 88 -15.67 3.41 21.03
CA GLU A 88 -16.72 2.62 21.66
C GLU A 88 -17.48 1.78 20.63
N THR A 89 -17.70 2.36 19.45
CA THR A 89 -18.40 1.69 18.34
C THR A 89 -17.46 1.05 17.33
N GLY A 90 -16.16 1.36 17.39
CA GLY A 90 -15.18 0.90 16.40
C GLY A 90 -15.43 1.50 15.01
N THR A 91 -15.85 2.78 14.95
CA THR A 91 -16.21 3.46 13.71
C THR A 91 -15.30 4.64 13.41
N SER A 92 -15.13 4.94 12.14
CA SER A 92 -14.44 6.14 11.68
C SER A 92 -15.14 6.69 10.44
N LYS A 93 -15.22 8.03 10.38
CA LYS A 93 -15.66 8.75 9.19
C LYS A 93 -14.67 9.87 8.93
N GLU A 94 -14.12 9.90 7.73
CA GLU A 94 -13.19 10.94 7.31
C GLU A 94 -13.69 11.57 6.01
N THR A 95 -13.62 12.88 5.91
CA THR A 95 -14.05 13.65 4.73
C THR A 95 -13.00 14.71 4.40
N PHE A 96 -12.66 14.85 3.14
CA PHE A 96 -11.71 15.86 2.67
C PHE A 96 -11.91 16.20 1.20
N ASP A 97 -11.43 17.37 0.80
CA ASP A 97 -11.33 17.77 -0.60
C ASP A 97 -9.93 17.41 -1.10
N ARG A 98 -9.82 16.35 -1.89
CA ARG A 98 -8.57 15.94 -2.51
C ARG A 98 -8.28 16.83 -3.71
N LYS A 99 -7.06 17.36 -3.78
CA LYS A 99 -6.55 18.17 -4.88
C LYS A 99 -5.25 17.61 -5.39
N PRO A 100 -4.91 17.84 -6.67
CA PRO A 100 -3.57 17.55 -7.16
C PRO A 100 -2.53 18.24 -6.29
N GLY A 101 -1.53 17.50 -5.87
CA GLY A 101 -0.43 18.02 -5.06
C GLY A 101 0.82 18.30 -5.89
N ASN A 102 1.83 18.84 -5.25
CA ASN A 102 3.14 19.01 -5.84
C ASN A 102 3.86 17.66 -5.91
N ASN A 103 4.32 17.29 -7.09
CA ASN A 103 5.17 16.13 -7.28
C ASN A 103 6.60 16.60 -7.60
N PRO A 104 7.60 16.36 -6.73
CA PRO A 104 8.99 16.76 -6.98
C PRO A 104 9.57 16.21 -8.29
N ALA A 105 9.17 15.00 -8.69
CA ALA A 105 9.61 14.41 -9.96
C ALA A 105 9.08 15.21 -11.16
N SER A 106 7.86 15.76 -11.10
CA SER A 106 7.30 16.58 -12.17
C SER A 106 8.09 17.88 -12.38
N TRP A 107 8.62 18.46 -11.32
CA TRP A 107 9.48 19.65 -11.42
C TRP A 107 10.81 19.34 -12.08
N LYS A 108 11.43 18.21 -11.69
CA LYS A 108 12.71 17.76 -12.25
C LYS A 108 12.64 17.60 -13.78
N TYR A 109 11.53 17.11 -14.30
CA TYR A 109 11.35 16.85 -15.72
C TYR A 109 10.54 17.91 -16.46
N GLY A 110 10.00 18.91 -15.78
CA GLY A 110 9.21 19.98 -16.37
C GLY A 110 7.89 19.52 -17.00
N LEU A 111 7.35 18.39 -16.58
CA LEU A 111 6.19 17.74 -17.21
C LEU A 111 4.86 17.98 -16.48
N GLY A 112 4.82 18.82 -15.45
CA GLY A 112 3.64 18.97 -14.61
C GLY A 112 3.42 17.73 -13.73
N TRP A 113 2.18 17.33 -13.50
CA TRP A 113 1.89 16.10 -12.79
C TRP A 113 2.25 14.87 -13.63
N VAL A 114 3.12 14.01 -13.12
CA VAL A 114 3.52 12.75 -13.72
C VAL A 114 3.65 11.69 -12.63
N GLY A 115 3.40 10.44 -12.98
CA GLY A 115 3.38 9.31 -12.06
C GLY A 115 2.03 9.15 -11.37
N GLY A 116 1.62 7.92 -11.26
CA GLY A 116 0.42 7.47 -10.56
C GLY A 116 -0.91 7.82 -11.16
N THR A 117 -1.91 7.11 -10.71
CA THR A 117 -3.32 7.42 -10.93
C THR A 117 -3.84 8.38 -9.89
N PRO A 118 -3.31 9.35 -9.44
CA PRO A 118 -4.01 10.04 -8.43
C PRO A 118 -4.84 11.10 -9.00
N THR A 119 -5.45 11.64 -8.18
CA THR A 119 -6.32 12.74 -8.23
C THR A 119 -5.79 13.85 -9.11
N GLN A 120 -6.02 13.71 -10.36
CA GLN A 120 -5.76 14.75 -11.35
C GLN A 120 -6.92 15.75 -11.44
N ARG A 121 -7.87 15.66 -10.50
CA ARG A 121 -9.04 16.56 -10.37
C ARG A 121 -9.31 16.84 -8.90
N ASN A 122 -9.96 17.96 -8.63
CA ASN A 122 -10.53 18.19 -7.31
C ASN A 122 -11.67 17.21 -7.08
N LEU A 123 -11.64 16.52 -5.96
CA LEU A 123 -12.62 15.51 -5.62
C LEU A 123 -12.87 15.51 -4.12
N ARG A 124 -14.14 15.74 -3.71
CA ARG A 124 -14.55 15.51 -2.33
C ARG A 124 -14.66 14.02 -2.10
N GLN A 125 -13.99 13.53 -1.08
CA GLN A 125 -14.02 12.11 -0.69
C GLN A 125 -14.48 11.94 0.74
N THR A 126 -15.25 10.89 0.97
CA THR A 126 -15.65 10.47 2.30
C THR A 126 -15.32 9.00 2.45
N HIS A 127 -14.51 8.64 3.45
CA HIS A 127 -14.21 7.25 3.80
C HIS A 127 -14.89 6.91 5.12
N ILE A 128 -15.53 5.76 5.17
CA ILE A 128 -16.33 5.34 6.32
C ILE A 128 -15.97 3.90 6.69
N VAL A 129 -15.83 3.68 7.99
CA VAL A 129 -15.63 2.36 8.59
C VAL A 129 -16.73 2.14 9.62
N ASN A 130 -17.43 1.02 9.50
CA ASN A 130 -18.38 0.57 10.50
C ASN A 130 -18.32 -0.96 10.66
N GLY A 131 -17.85 -1.42 11.78
CA GLY A 131 -17.62 -2.85 12.05
C GLY A 131 -16.63 -3.43 11.01
N ARG A 132 -17.02 -4.45 10.29
CA ARG A 132 -16.20 -5.10 9.26
C ARG A 132 -16.37 -4.48 7.87
N SER A 133 -17.23 -3.50 7.72
CA SER A 133 -17.51 -2.85 6.46
C SER A 133 -16.76 -1.54 6.36
N ALA A 134 -16.23 -1.26 5.19
CA ALA A 134 -15.71 0.04 4.83
C ALA A 134 -16.12 0.39 3.39
N TRP A 135 -16.34 1.67 3.16
CA TRP A 135 -16.72 2.17 1.85
C TRP A 135 -16.28 3.63 1.69
N HIS A 136 -16.30 4.08 0.47
CA HIS A 136 -16.06 5.48 0.17
C HIS A 136 -17.18 6.07 -0.71
N LEU A 137 -17.25 7.39 -0.69
CA LEU A 137 -18.09 8.20 -1.58
C LEU A 137 -17.18 9.23 -2.27
N ASP A 138 -17.40 9.41 -3.56
CA ASP A 138 -16.78 10.45 -4.36
C ASP A 138 -17.82 11.53 -4.65
N GLY A 139 -17.71 12.68 -3.98
CA GLY A 139 -18.74 13.72 -3.98
C GLY A 139 -20.06 13.21 -3.42
N ASP A 140 -21.13 13.44 -4.18
CA ASP A 140 -22.49 12.96 -3.91
C ASP A 140 -22.78 11.61 -4.60
N GLY A 141 -21.75 10.92 -5.06
CA GLY A 141 -21.87 9.63 -5.72
C GLY A 141 -22.32 8.50 -4.77
N PRO A 142 -22.63 7.32 -5.34
CA PRO A 142 -23.05 6.18 -4.55
C PRO A 142 -21.93 5.68 -3.62
N ALA A 143 -22.32 5.01 -2.54
CA ALA A 143 -21.38 4.31 -1.68
C ALA A 143 -20.75 3.12 -2.43
N VAL A 144 -19.41 3.10 -2.47
CA VAL A 144 -18.61 2.06 -3.11
C VAL A 144 -17.89 1.26 -2.03
N ALA A 145 -18.20 -0.02 -1.96
CA ALA A 145 -17.55 -0.93 -1.01
C ALA A 145 -16.05 -1.08 -1.33
N VAL A 146 -15.22 -1.12 -0.31
CA VAL A 146 -13.81 -1.48 -0.46
C VAL A 146 -13.62 -2.99 -0.26
N PRO A 147 -12.58 -3.60 -0.86
CA PRO A 147 -12.27 -5.02 -0.64
C PRO A 147 -12.08 -5.35 0.84
N PRO A 148 -12.43 -6.57 1.30
CA PRO A 148 -12.38 -6.95 2.71
C PRO A 148 -11.01 -6.75 3.35
N GLU A 149 -9.93 -7.04 2.63
CA GLU A 149 -8.56 -6.87 3.12
C GLU A 149 -8.25 -5.39 3.38
N LEU A 150 -8.70 -4.49 2.51
CA LEU A 150 -8.53 -3.05 2.70
C LEU A 150 -9.46 -2.53 3.79
N ALA A 151 -10.70 -3.04 3.87
CA ALA A 151 -11.62 -2.70 4.95
C ALA A 151 -11.03 -3.04 6.34
N GLU A 152 -10.34 -4.16 6.44
CA GLU A 152 -9.65 -4.57 7.66
C GLU A 152 -8.48 -3.64 8.01
N ILE A 153 -7.72 -3.16 7.02
CA ILE A 153 -6.67 -2.16 7.23
C ILE A 153 -7.27 -0.84 7.73
N TYR A 154 -8.41 -0.42 7.19
CA TYR A 154 -9.12 0.78 7.67
C TYR A 154 -9.66 0.61 9.10
N GLN A 155 -10.08 -0.61 9.49
CA GLN A 155 -10.42 -0.91 10.88
C GLN A 155 -9.19 -0.86 11.79
N LEU A 156 -8.07 -1.42 11.34
CA LEU A 156 -6.81 -1.40 12.08
C LEU A 156 -6.37 0.05 12.35
N ASP A 157 -6.52 0.94 11.38
CA ASP A 157 -6.12 2.35 11.48
C ASP A 157 -6.84 3.12 12.60
N ILE A 158 -8.04 2.72 13.01
CA ILE A 158 -8.76 3.28 14.18
C ILE A 158 -7.90 3.13 15.46
N TRP A 159 -7.15 2.05 15.56
CA TRP A 159 -6.31 1.69 16.70
C TRP A 159 -4.87 2.20 16.61
N LEU A 160 -4.46 2.72 15.45
CA LEU A 160 -3.11 3.26 15.21
C LEU A 160 -2.95 4.73 15.66
N THR A 161 -3.76 5.18 16.60
CA THR A 161 -3.63 6.47 17.27
C THR A 161 -3.18 6.27 18.72
N PRO A 162 -2.54 7.25 19.40
CA PRO A 162 -2.13 7.08 20.79
C PRO A 162 -3.27 6.63 21.73
N HIS A 163 -4.45 7.19 21.56
CA HIS A 163 -5.63 6.79 22.33
C HIS A 163 -6.16 5.40 21.91
N GLY A 164 -6.24 5.16 20.60
CA GLY A 164 -6.65 3.87 20.06
C GLY A 164 -5.78 2.72 20.55
N PHE A 165 -4.46 2.90 20.51
CA PHE A 165 -3.50 1.91 21.00
C PHE A 165 -3.72 1.58 22.50
N LEU A 166 -3.85 2.61 23.35
CA LEU A 166 -4.06 2.41 24.78
C LEU A 166 -5.39 1.72 25.10
N LYS A 167 -6.44 1.99 24.32
CA LYS A 167 -7.72 1.29 24.42
C LYS A 167 -7.60 -0.16 23.96
N ALA A 168 -6.96 -0.39 22.81
CA ALA A 168 -6.73 -1.74 22.28
C ALA A 168 -5.88 -2.59 23.23
N ALA A 169 -4.90 -2.00 23.92
CA ALA A 169 -4.05 -2.69 24.89
C ALA A 169 -4.81 -3.31 26.08
N ARG A 170 -6.04 -2.86 26.36
CA ARG A 170 -6.92 -3.39 27.40
C ARG A 170 -7.93 -4.39 26.88
N MET A 171 -8.03 -4.60 25.58
CA MET A 171 -8.97 -5.55 25.00
C MET A 171 -8.54 -6.99 25.28
N PRO A 172 -9.50 -7.91 25.42
CA PRO A 172 -9.19 -9.34 25.51
C PRO A 172 -8.31 -9.79 24.32
N GLY A 173 -7.24 -10.52 24.61
CA GLY A 173 -6.32 -11.02 23.58
C GLY A 173 -5.24 -10.04 23.12
N ALA A 174 -5.17 -8.82 23.65
CA ALA A 174 -4.13 -7.86 23.32
C ALA A 174 -2.71 -8.32 23.72
N ASN A 175 -2.58 -9.11 24.79
CA ASN A 175 -1.33 -9.72 25.24
C ASN A 175 -0.13 -8.74 25.26
N PRO A 176 -0.18 -7.64 26.00
CA PRO A 176 0.85 -6.61 25.95
C PRO A 176 2.20 -7.15 26.43
N ARG A 177 3.27 -6.78 25.73
CA ARG A 177 4.66 -7.05 26.07
C ARG A 177 5.46 -5.79 25.91
N ALA A 178 6.45 -5.53 26.75
CA ALA A 178 7.24 -4.33 26.70
C ALA A 178 8.73 -4.62 26.84
N LEU A 179 9.51 -3.78 26.16
CA LEU A 179 10.97 -3.72 26.26
C LEU A 179 11.39 -2.23 26.30
N TRP A 180 12.66 -1.99 26.61
CA TRP A 180 13.27 -0.67 26.46
C TRP A 180 14.42 -0.75 25.47
N ARG A 181 14.71 0.40 24.82
CA ARG A 181 15.88 0.59 23.97
C ARG A 181 16.36 2.05 24.03
N TRP A 182 17.58 2.26 23.60
CA TRP A 182 18.06 3.58 23.31
C TRP A 182 17.77 3.92 21.86
N GLU A 183 17.18 5.08 21.62
CA GLU A 183 17.05 5.66 20.29
C GLU A 183 17.95 6.86 20.18
N GLN A 184 18.70 6.93 19.09
CA GLN A 184 19.40 8.14 18.71
C GLN A 184 18.39 8.95 17.91
N LEU A 185 18.00 10.09 18.46
CA LEU A 185 17.26 11.07 17.69
C LEU A 185 18.15 11.50 16.52
N GLU A 186 17.56 11.63 15.33
CA GLU A 186 18.28 12.05 14.14
C GLU A 186 19.10 13.31 14.40
N LYS A 187 20.25 13.45 13.73
CA LYS A 187 20.98 14.71 13.72
C LYS A 187 20.03 15.81 13.29
N GLY A 188 19.82 16.80 14.14
CA GLY A 188 19.04 17.95 13.77
C GLY A 188 19.55 18.55 12.45
N ARG A 189 18.72 19.28 11.70
CA ARG A 189 19.12 19.94 10.45
C ARG A 189 20.37 20.84 10.58
N ASP A 190 20.70 21.23 11.78
CA ASP A 190 21.88 21.99 12.18
C ASP A 190 23.15 21.14 12.41
N GLY A 191 23.05 19.80 12.23
CA GLY A 191 24.16 18.87 12.42
C GLY A 191 24.47 18.53 13.89
N ASN A 192 23.75 19.06 14.85
CA ASN A 192 23.94 18.75 16.26
C ASN A 192 23.45 17.33 16.57
N VAL A 193 24.29 16.59 17.31
CA VAL A 193 23.92 15.28 17.82
C VAL A 193 22.90 15.48 18.93
N VAL A 194 21.66 15.06 18.69
CA VAL A 194 20.65 14.98 19.75
C VAL A 194 21.02 13.83 20.67
N SER A 195 20.97 14.06 21.98
CA SER A 195 21.31 13.04 22.98
C SER A 195 20.42 11.80 22.81
N PRO A 196 20.97 10.58 22.95
CA PRO A 196 20.17 9.36 22.92
C PRO A 196 19.05 9.42 23.96
N GLU A 197 17.84 9.04 23.59
CA GLU A 197 16.71 8.92 24.49
C GLU A 197 16.43 7.45 24.80
N LYS A 198 16.20 7.13 26.08
CA LYS A 198 15.69 5.82 26.47
C LYS A 198 14.18 5.78 26.30
N VAL A 199 13.72 4.92 25.42
CA VAL A 199 12.28 4.73 25.15
C VAL A 199 11.83 3.33 25.56
N HIS A 200 10.52 3.20 25.78
CA HIS A 200 9.87 1.91 25.94
C HIS A 200 9.06 1.59 24.71
N VAL A 201 9.12 0.35 24.25
CA VAL A 201 8.27 -0.15 23.16
C VAL A 201 7.32 -1.18 23.73
N VAL A 202 6.03 -0.92 23.58
CA VAL A 202 4.97 -1.84 23.98
C VAL A 202 4.33 -2.44 22.76
N ALA A 203 4.39 -3.77 22.65
CA ALA A 203 3.74 -4.54 21.58
C ALA A 203 2.42 -5.11 22.07
N ILE A 204 1.38 -5.02 21.26
CA ILE A 204 0.08 -5.64 21.48
C ILE A 204 -0.42 -6.36 20.23
N THR A 205 -1.43 -7.21 20.39
CA THR A 205 -2.17 -7.80 19.26
C THR A 205 -3.50 -7.06 19.08
N VAL A 206 -3.74 -6.60 17.87
CA VAL A 206 -4.95 -5.89 17.44
C VAL A 206 -5.71 -6.73 16.42
N LEU A 207 -7.04 -6.71 16.44
CA LEU A 207 -7.93 -7.53 15.57
C LEU A 207 -7.58 -9.04 15.59
N GLY A 208 -6.96 -9.52 16.67
CA GLY A 208 -6.59 -10.93 16.84
C GLY A 208 -5.39 -11.42 16.03
N LYS A 209 -4.79 -10.58 15.18
CA LYS A 209 -3.68 -11.00 14.29
C LYS A 209 -2.57 -9.97 14.09
N TYR A 210 -2.87 -8.67 14.12
CA TYR A 210 -1.86 -7.64 13.84
C TYR A 210 -1.04 -7.33 15.08
N ARG A 211 0.26 -7.46 14.98
CA ARG A 211 1.16 -6.90 15.98
C ARG A 211 1.24 -5.38 15.77
N VAL A 212 0.99 -4.63 16.84
CA VAL A 212 1.11 -3.18 16.87
C VAL A 212 2.07 -2.79 17.97
N ASP A 213 3.11 -2.06 17.62
CA ASP A 213 4.16 -1.59 18.53
C ASP A 213 3.99 -0.08 18.76
N ALA A 214 3.91 0.36 20.02
CA ALA A 214 3.93 1.77 20.38
C ALA A 214 5.25 2.15 21.07
N THR A 215 5.88 3.22 20.63
CA THR A 215 7.05 3.81 21.27
C THR A 215 6.60 4.90 22.26
N ILE A 216 6.95 4.71 23.52
CA ILE A 216 6.65 5.61 24.64
C ILE A 216 7.95 6.28 25.06
N ASN A 217 7.99 7.61 25.01
CA ASN A 217 9.16 8.39 25.38
C ASN A 217 9.31 8.58 26.91
N SER A 218 10.35 9.27 27.33
CA SER A 218 10.64 9.56 28.76
C SER A 218 9.56 10.40 29.46
N GLN A 219 8.70 11.08 28.70
CA GLN A 219 7.56 11.85 29.21
C GLN A 219 6.26 11.05 29.24
N ASN A 220 6.30 9.74 29.02
CA ASN A 220 5.14 8.83 28.89
C ASN A 220 4.21 9.17 27.72
N ILE A 221 4.70 9.87 26.69
CA ILE A 221 3.95 10.16 25.48
C ILE A 221 4.21 9.05 24.45
N ILE A 222 3.15 8.54 23.83
CA ILE A 222 3.26 7.68 22.65
C ILE A 222 3.58 8.58 21.45
N THR A 223 4.79 8.45 20.92
CA THR A 223 5.29 9.26 19.80
C THR A 223 5.14 8.56 18.47
N ARG A 224 5.25 7.22 18.45
CA ARG A 224 5.14 6.39 17.25
C ARG A 224 4.32 5.15 17.50
N ILE A 225 3.56 4.75 16.49
CA ILE A 225 2.82 3.48 16.47
C ILE A 225 3.11 2.81 15.14
N LYS A 226 3.59 1.57 15.19
CA LYS A 226 4.01 0.80 14.02
C LYS A 226 3.27 -0.53 13.95
N THR A 227 2.87 -0.92 12.76
CA THR A 227 2.36 -2.26 12.45
C THR A 227 2.87 -2.73 11.11
N THR A 228 2.69 -4.02 10.82
CA THR A 228 3.05 -4.61 9.53
C THR A 228 1.80 -5.28 8.96
N VAL A 229 1.49 -4.96 7.71
CA VAL A 229 0.39 -5.54 6.94
C VAL A 229 0.93 -6.22 5.69
N ASN A 230 0.07 -6.97 4.98
CA ASN A 230 0.46 -7.50 3.69
C ASN A 230 0.23 -6.47 2.57
N GLU A 231 1.22 -6.33 1.69
CA GLU A 231 1.11 -5.65 0.42
C GLU A 231 1.60 -6.59 -0.70
N ASN A 232 0.92 -6.64 -1.84
CA ASN A 232 1.15 -7.68 -2.84
C ASN A 232 2.54 -7.62 -3.50
N VAL A 233 3.09 -6.42 -3.66
CA VAL A 233 4.42 -6.20 -4.28
C VAL A 233 5.52 -6.35 -3.26
N LEU A 234 5.42 -5.64 -2.12
CA LEU A 234 6.48 -5.57 -1.12
C LEU A 234 6.41 -6.66 -0.04
N GLY A 235 5.26 -7.31 0.13
CA GLY A 235 5.06 -8.33 1.16
C GLY A 235 4.78 -7.73 2.53
N ASP A 236 5.68 -7.96 3.50
CA ASP A 236 5.57 -7.38 4.84
C ASP A 236 5.76 -5.86 4.76
N PHE A 237 4.65 -5.15 4.76
CA PHE A 237 4.57 -3.72 4.54
C PHE A 237 4.34 -2.98 5.86
N ASN A 238 5.27 -2.13 6.23
CA ASN A 238 5.18 -1.36 7.46
C ASN A 238 4.28 -0.13 7.29
N ILE A 239 3.50 0.15 8.33
CA ILE A 239 2.77 1.40 8.52
C ILE A 239 3.22 1.94 9.88
N GLU A 240 3.87 3.11 9.88
CA GLU A 240 4.29 3.81 11.09
C GLU A 240 3.65 5.19 11.11
N HIS A 241 2.97 5.52 12.22
CA HIS A 241 2.41 6.83 12.47
C HIS A 241 3.22 7.54 13.55
N GLU A 242 3.76 8.71 13.23
CA GLU A 242 4.37 9.61 14.20
C GLU A 242 3.40 10.72 14.60
N SER A 243 3.28 10.94 15.90
CA SER A 243 2.34 11.90 16.51
C SER A 243 3.10 12.96 17.31
N THR A 244 2.85 14.23 17.02
CA THR A 244 3.51 15.36 17.67
C THR A 244 2.56 16.50 18.02
N ASN A 245 3.04 17.47 18.79
CA ASN A 245 2.32 18.68 19.15
C ASN A 245 0.96 18.40 19.83
N PHE A 246 1.01 17.76 20.99
CA PHE A 246 -0.19 17.45 21.77
C PHE A 246 -0.78 18.70 22.41
N ILE A 247 -2.05 18.98 22.15
CA ILE A 247 -2.82 20.07 22.75
C ILE A 247 -3.94 19.53 23.64
N ALA A 248 -4.51 20.39 24.47
CA ALA A 248 -5.67 20.05 25.29
C ALA A 248 -6.91 19.77 24.39
N ALA A 249 -7.60 18.67 24.70
CA ALA A 249 -8.86 18.27 24.08
C ALA A 249 -9.81 17.84 25.21
N GLY A 250 -10.58 18.78 25.75
CA GLY A 250 -11.34 18.58 26.99
C GLY A 250 -10.40 18.21 28.16
N ASN A 251 -10.70 17.08 28.81
CA ASN A 251 -9.86 16.51 29.89
C ASN A 251 -8.80 15.52 29.34
N SER A 252 -8.47 15.60 28.08
CA SER A 252 -7.48 14.77 27.39
C SER A 252 -6.51 15.64 26.60
N ARG A 253 -5.50 15.02 25.99
CA ARG A 253 -4.55 15.65 25.07
C ARG A 253 -4.57 14.92 23.75
N TRP A 254 -4.60 15.64 22.62
CA TRP A 254 -4.63 15.08 21.28
C TRP A 254 -3.49 15.61 20.41
N PRO A 255 -2.80 14.77 19.61
CA PRO A 255 -1.77 15.24 18.69
C PRO A 255 -2.42 15.99 17.53
N ILE A 256 -1.89 17.16 17.18
CA ILE A 256 -2.41 17.98 16.06
C ILE A 256 -1.54 17.91 14.82
N ALA A 257 -0.39 17.31 14.89
CA ALA A 257 0.45 17.05 13.74
C ALA A 257 0.88 15.60 13.75
N TRP A 258 0.74 14.98 12.63
CA TRP A 258 1.21 13.63 12.42
C TRP A 258 1.65 13.41 10.98
N HIS A 259 2.44 12.37 10.77
CA HIS A 259 2.76 11.84 9.45
C HIS A 259 2.91 10.32 9.53
N SER A 260 2.77 9.67 8.39
CA SER A 260 2.87 8.22 8.27
C SER A 260 3.96 7.85 7.29
N HIS A 261 4.85 6.99 7.75
CA HIS A 261 5.77 6.27 6.90
C HIS A 261 5.10 4.98 6.47
N GLN A 262 5.16 4.66 5.19
CA GLN A 262 4.59 3.42 4.65
C GLN A 262 5.59 2.77 3.70
N GLY A 263 5.73 1.47 3.78
CA GLY A 263 6.71 0.69 3.04
C GLY A 263 7.71 -0.02 3.93
N TRP A 264 8.91 -0.23 3.41
CA TRP A 264 9.99 -0.81 4.20
C TRP A 264 10.77 0.27 4.92
N ASP A 265 10.74 0.22 6.23
CA ASP A 265 11.30 1.23 7.12
C ASP A 265 12.77 0.99 7.47
N ASP A 266 13.30 -0.21 7.18
CA ASP A 266 14.52 -0.66 7.84
C ASP A 266 15.80 0.02 7.35
N ASN A 267 15.75 0.78 6.24
CA ASN A 267 16.98 1.34 5.70
C ASN A 267 16.78 2.54 4.77
N TRP A 268 16.15 3.60 5.23
CA TRP A 268 16.22 4.85 4.49
C TRP A 268 17.68 5.28 4.19
N GLN A 269 18.65 4.79 4.96
CA GLN A 269 20.08 5.01 4.74
C GLN A 269 20.69 4.08 3.67
N PHE A 270 20.06 2.97 3.33
CA PHE A 270 20.68 1.90 2.55
C PHE A 270 19.88 1.46 1.32
N TYR A 271 19.24 2.37 0.59
CA TYR A 271 18.83 2.08 -0.77
C TYR A 271 17.50 1.33 -0.99
N SER A 272 16.60 1.26 -0.02
CA SER A 272 15.25 0.83 -0.35
C SER A 272 14.51 1.96 -1.08
N GLN A 273 14.02 1.67 -2.26
CA GLN A 273 13.23 2.61 -3.06
C GLN A 273 11.75 2.59 -2.65
N SER A 274 11.40 1.65 -1.80
CA SER A 274 10.04 1.39 -1.34
C SER A 274 9.73 2.00 0.02
N THR A 275 10.64 2.77 0.60
CA THR A 275 10.34 3.55 1.80
C THR A 275 9.54 4.78 1.44
N GLY A 276 8.24 4.69 1.62
CA GLY A 276 7.33 5.81 1.50
C GLY A 276 7.47 6.76 2.68
N HIS A 277 8.52 7.57 2.65
CA HIS A 277 8.68 8.64 3.63
C HIS A 277 7.55 9.64 3.45
N ASN A 278 6.78 9.89 4.54
CA ASN A 278 5.64 10.80 4.52
C ASN A 278 4.55 10.44 3.48
N ALA A 279 4.10 9.20 3.49
CA ALA A 279 3.00 8.76 2.61
C ALA A 279 1.67 9.46 2.93
N TYR A 280 1.46 9.84 4.18
CA TYR A 280 0.26 10.48 4.67
C TYR A 280 0.61 11.39 5.85
N GLY A 281 -0.05 12.54 5.98
CA GLY A 281 0.18 13.41 7.12
C GLY A 281 -0.56 14.73 7.03
N GLY A 282 -0.40 15.54 8.08
CA GLY A 282 -1.03 16.85 8.12
C GLY A 282 -0.96 17.56 9.46
N LYS A 283 -1.67 18.69 9.49
CA LYS A 283 -1.89 19.49 10.70
C LYS A 283 -3.38 19.67 10.92
N PHE A 284 -3.85 19.24 12.09
CA PHE A 284 -5.26 19.18 12.45
C PHE A 284 -5.52 19.91 13.78
N PRO A 285 -5.41 21.26 13.79
CA PRO A 285 -5.41 22.05 15.01
C PRO A 285 -6.79 22.19 15.66
N MET A 286 -7.87 21.89 14.95
CA MET A 286 -9.21 21.93 15.51
C MET A 286 -9.59 20.54 16.02
N VAL A 287 -9.79 20.44 17.34
CA VAL A 287 -10.07 19.18 18.02
C VAL A 287 -11.29 19.33 18.92
N GLN A 288 -12.24 18.40 18.80
CA GLN A 288 -13.43 18.31 19.61
C GLN A 288 -13.47 16.96 20.33
N ALA A 289 -13.30 17.00 21.64
CA ALA A 289 -13.34 15.81 22.48
C ALA A 289 -14.79 15.39 22.75
N ASN A 290 -15.08 14.10 22.60
CA ASN A 290 -16.39 13.49 22.90
C ASN A 290 -17.56 14.07 22.09
N VAL A 291 -17.28 14.72 20.98
CA VAL A 291 -18.26 15.08 19.97
C VAL A 291 -18.20 14.00 18.89
N CYS A 292 -19.17 13.09 18.95
CA CYS A 292 -19.22 11.92 18.11
C CYS A 292 -20.40 12.02 17.14
N ASP A 293 -20.16 11.70 15.89
CA ASP A 293 -21.24 11.38 14.96
C ASP A 293 -21.82 10.00 15.34
N ASP A 294 -23.11 9.80 15.12
CA ASP A 294 -23.68 8.47 15.15
C ASP A 294 -23.02 7.60 14.07
N PRO A 295 -22.84 6.29 14.34
CA PRO A 295 -22.32 5.37 13.35
C PRO A 295 -23.15 5.44 12.05
N VAL A 296 -22.50 5.69 10.92
CA VAL A 296 -23.20 5.69 9.63
C VAL A 296 -23.64 4.26 9.33
N PRO A 297 -24.94 4.00 9.12
CA PRO A 297 -25.40 2.66 8.77
C PRO A 297 -24.73 2.15 7.51
N VAL A 298 -24.42 0.86 7.46
CA VAL A 298 -23.81 0.24 6.27
C VAL A 298 -24.87 0.21 5.16
N PRO A 299 -24.64 0.86 4.00
CA PRO A 299 -25.61 0.86 2.92
C PRO A 299 -25.82 -0.53 2.32
N GLU A 300 -27.02 -0.78 1.80
CA GLU A 300 -27.32 -2.04 1.12
C GLU A 300 -26.40 -2.29 -0.08
N SER A 301 -26.07 -1.24 -0.84
CA SER A 301 -25.10 -1.31 -1.94
C SER A 301 -23.71 -1.78 -1.50
N VAL A 302 -23.33 -1.57 -0.24
CA VAL A 302 -22.05 -2.04 0.32
C VAL A 302 -22.17 -3.49 0.80
N THR A 303 -23.25 -3.85 1.49
CA THR A 303 -23.45 -5.20 2.00
C THR A 303 -23.69 -6.23 0.89
N GLN A 304 -24.27 -5.81 -0.24
CA GLN A 304 -24.55 -6.64 -1.40
C GLN A 304 -23.54 -6.46 -2.53
N ALA A 305 -22.49 -5.67 -2.31
CA ALA A 305 -21.49 -5.42 -3.34
C ALA A 305 -20.83 -6.73 -3.81
N GLN A 306 -20.91 -6.97 -5.10
CA GLN A 306 -20.13 -8.03 -5.74
C GLN A 306 -18.75 -7.49 -6.08
N LEU A 307 -17.81 -7.70 -5.18
CA LEU A 307 -16.43 -7.29 -5.40
C LEU A 307 -15.77 -8.20 -6.45
N PRO A 308 -14.84 -7.66 -7.25
CA PRO A 308 -14.10 -8.47 -8.20
C PRO A 308 -13.42 -9.67 -7.51
N ASN A 309 -13.66 -10.86 -8.03
CA ASN A 309 -12.97 -12.05 -7.57
C ASN A 309 -11.64 -12.19 -8.34
N PRO A 310 -10.48 -12.08 -7.70
CA PRO A 310 -9.19 -12.19 -8.39
C PRO A 310 -9.00 -13.53 -9.10
N ALA A 311 -9.61 -14.60 -8.62
CA ALA A 311 -9.56 -15.92 -9.25
C ALA A 311 -10.44 -16.03 -10.50
N GLN A 312 -11.33 -15.09 -10.76
CA GLN A 312 -12.19 -15.12 -11.94
C GLN A 312 -11.49 -14.46 -13.14
N VAL A 313 -11.20 -15.26 -14.18
CA VAL A 313 -10.58 -14.77 -15.42
C VAL A 313 -11.60 -14.86 -16.56
N THR A 314 -11.88 -13.73 -17.20
CA THR A 314 -12.61 -13.68 -18.46
C THR A 314 -11.64 -13.78 -19.63
N VAL A 315 -12.02 -14.45 -20.70
CA VAL A 315 -11.19 -14.67 -21.88
C VAL A 315 -11.88 -14.08 -23.11
N GLU A 316 -11.17 -13.19 -23.80
CA GLU A 316 -11.60 -12.66 -25.09
C GLU A 316 -10.52 -12.91 -26.14
N LYS A 317 -10.89 -13.56 -27.25
CA LYS A 317 -9.97 -13.81 -28.36
C LYS A 317 -9.88 -12.55 -29.23
N MET A 318 -8.69 -11.96 -29.29
CA MET A 318 -8.42 -10.74 -30.09
C MET A 318 -7.93 -11.09 -31.51
N ALA A 319 -7.08 -12.11 -31.61
CA ALA A 319 -6.55 -12.63 -32.87
C ALA A 319 -6.20 -14.12 -32.70
N ASN A 320 -5.66 -14.75 -33.74
CA ASN A 320 -5.22 -16.14 -33.62
C ASN A 320 -4.05 -16.25 -32.63
N GLY A 321 -4.24 -16.97 -31.50
CA GLY A 321 -3.27 -17.11 -30.42
C GLY A 321 -3.02 -15.80 -29.64
N VAL A 322 -3.94 -14.83 -29.69
CA VAL A 322 -3.87 -13.58 -28.90
C VAL A 322 -5.15 -13.42 -28.09
N TYR A 323 -5.01 -13.30 -26.78
CA TYR A 323 -6.14 -13.28 -25.86
C TYR A 323 -6.00 -12.17 -24.82
N LEU A 324 -7.10 -11.48 -24.58
CA LEU A 324 -7.30 -10.66 -23.39
C LEU A 324 -7.72 -11.58 -22.24
N LEU A 325 -7.05 -11.47 -21.10
CA LEU A 325 -7.34 -12.18 -19.85
C LEU A 325 -7.80 -11.15 -18.81
N GLY A 326 -9.10 -10.84 -18.86
CA GLY A 326 -9.76 -9.82 -18.05
C GLY A 326 -10.47 -10.39 -16.82
N GLY A 327 -11.41 -9.62 -16.25
CA GLY A 327 -12.21 -10.00 -15.08
C GLY A 327 -11.67 -9.47 -13.75
N GLY A 328 -10.58 -8.70 -13.78
CA GLY A 328 -10.03 -7.95 -12.66
C GLY A 328 -10.04 -6.44 -12.93
N PRO A 329 -9.46 -5.63 -12.04
CA PRO A 329 -9.34 -4.18 -12.22
C PRO A 329 -8.36 -3.80 -13.35
N ALA A 330 -7.48 -4.71 -13.72
CA ALA A 330 -6.52 -4.57 -14.80
C ALA A 330 -6.40 -5.89 -15.57
N ASN A 331 -6.01 -5.79 -16.83
CA ASN A 331 -5.94 -6.90 -17.78
C ASN A 331 -4.52 -7.45 -17.88
N SER A 332 -4.44 -8.76 -18.18
CA SER A 332 -3.25 -9.37 -18.76
C SER A 332 -3.53 -9.74 -20.21
N TYR A 333 -2.50 -9.85 -21.04
CA TYR A 333 -2.64 -10.32 -22.42
C TYR A 333 -1.72 -11.50 -22.66
N MET A 334 -2.26 -12.52 -23.32
CA MET A 334 -1.52 -13.70 -23.74
C MET A 334 -1.21 -13.61 -25.24
N VAL A 335 0.04 -13.85 -25.60
CA VAL A 335 0.49 -14.03 -26.99
C VAL A 335 1.10 -15.42 -27.13
N GLU A 336 0.45 -16.28 -27.87
CA GLU A 336 0.88 -17.65 -28.13
C GLU A 336 1.88 -17.68 -29.30
N PHE A 337 3.02 -18.28 -29.07
CA PHE A 337 4.04 -18.63 -30.05
C PHE A 337 3.96 -20.14 -30.35
N ARG A 338 4.75 -20.63 -31.33
CA ARG A 338 4.79 -22.06 -31.62
C ARG A 338 5.25 -22.88 -30.40
N ASP A 339 6.31 -22.41 -29.72
CA ASP A 339 7.02 -23.20 -28.72
C ASP A 339 6.76 -22.72 -27.26
N PHE A 340 6.18 -21.53 -27.08
CA PHE A 340 5.95 -20.91 -25.77
C PHE A 340 4.82 -19.87 -25.79
N VAL A 341 4.53 -19.32 -24.61
CA VAL A 341 3.62 -18.19 -24.40
C VAL A 341 4.41 -16.99 -23.87
N ALA A 342 4.08 -15.79 -24.35
CA ALA A 342 4.45 -14.52 -23.75
C ALA A 342 3.20 -13.88 -23.10
N VAL A 343 3.37 -13.29 -21.92
CA VAL A 343 2.31 -12.57 -21.19
C VAL A 343 2.71 -11.11 -21.05
N PHE A 344 1.78 -10.23 -21.33
CA PHE A 344 1.93 -8.80 -21.06
C PHE A 344 1.11 -8.47 -19.81
N GLU A 345 1.77 -7.97 -18.75
CA GLU A 345 1.29 -7.58 -17.44
C GLU A 345 0.91 -8.72 -16.47
N ALA A 346 1.28 -8.48 -15.19
CA ALA A 346 0.96 -9.33 -14.04
C ALA A 346 0.27 -8.51 -12.92
N PRO A 347 -0.91 -7.91 -13.20
CA PRO A 347 -1.55 -6.99 -12.29
C PRO A 347 -2.12 -7.65 -11.04
N GLY A 348 -2.32 -6.83 -10.00
CA GLY A 348 -3.11 -7.18 -8.83
C GLY A 348 -2.37 -8.02 -7.80
N SER A 349 -2.49 -9.34 -7.85
CA SER A 349 -2.01 -10.23 -6.77
C SER A 349 -1.51 -11.58 -7.29
N GLU A 350 -0.88 -12.37 -6.39
CA GLU A 350 -0.54 -13.77 -6.63
C GLU A 350 -1.76 -14.60 -7.05
N GLU A 351 -2.87 -14.46 -6.32
CA GLU A 351 -4.11 -15.19 -6.60
C GLU A 351 -4.61 -14.92 -8.01
N ARG A 352 -4.57 -13.65 -8.45
CA ARG A 352 -4.91 -13.26 -9.83
C ARG A 352 -3.97 -13.91 -10.83
N SER A 353 -2.67 -13.86 -10.58
CA SER A 353 -1.67 -14.43 -11.49
C SER A 353 -1.76 -15.93 -11.60
N LEU A 354 -2.01 -16.65 -10.50
CA LEU A 354 -2.24 -18.10 -10.53
C LEU A 354 -3.47 -18.46 -11.37
N ALA A 355 -4.57 -17.70 -11.25
CA ALA A 355 -5.76 -17.90 -12.07
C ALA A 355 -5.51 -17.63 -13.56
N VAL A 356 -4.74 -16.59 -13.89
CA VAL A 356 -4.32 -16.28 -15.27
C VAL A 356 -3.43 -17.40 -15.84
N ILE A 357 -2.46 -17.88 -15.07
CA ILE A 357 -1.56 -18.98 -15.47
C ILE A 357 -2.36 -20.27 -15.75
N ASP A 358 -3.30 -20.62 -14.86
CA ASP A 358 -4.19 -21.76 -15.05
C ASP A 358 -5.04 -21.64 -16.33
N GLN A 359 -5.55 -20.43 -16.60
CA GLN A 359 -6.30 -20.18 -17.84
C GLN A 359 -5.41 -20.26 -19.09
N ILE A 360 -4.17 -19.78 -19.02
CA ILE A 360 -3.19 -19.92 -20.12
C ILE A 360 -2.89 -21.40 -20.39
N ALA A 361 -2.72 -22.20 -19.36
CA ALA A 361 -2.49 -23.65 -19.50
C ALA A 361 -3.65 -24.37 -20.21
N ARG A 362 -4.88 -23.89 -20.08
CA ARG A 362 -6.05 -24.40 -20.82
C ARG A 362 -6.07 -23.94 -22.27
N LEU A 363 -5.65 -22.70 -22.54
CA LEU A 363 -5.65 -22.12 -23.89
C LEU A 363 -4.49 -22.64 -24.75
N ALA A 364 -3.33 -22.86 -24.14
CA ALA A 364 -2.11 -23.34 -24.80
C ALA A 364 -1.49 -24.50 -24.00
N PRO A 365 -2.12 -25.68 -23.98
CA PRO A 365 -1.63 -26.83 -23.23
C PRO A 365 -0.21 -27.22 -23.70
N ASN A 366 0.65 -27.57 -22.73
CA ASN A 366 2.03 -28.00 -22.93
C ASN A 366 3.01 -26.91 -23.44
N LYS A 367 2.61 -25.63 -23.45
CA LYS A 367 3.50 -24.53 -23.76
C LYS A 367 3.89 -23.77 -22.46
N PRO A 368 5.19 -23.62 -22.17
CA PRO A 368 5.60 -22.84 -21.02
C PRO A 368 5.32 -21.35 -21.22
N ILE A 369 4.98 -20.65 -20.15
CA ILE A 369 5.04 -19.19 -20.12
C ILE A 369 6.52 -18.83 -19.99
N ARG A 370 7.13 -18.44 -21.11
CA ARG A 370 8.56 -18.13 -21.16
C ARG A 370 8.88 -16.68 -20.83
N TRP A 371 7.97 -15.77 -21.18
CA TRP A 371 8.18 -14.34 -21.05
C TRP A 371 7.03 -13.68 -20.32
N LEU A 372 7.36 -12.86 -19.34
CA LEU A 372 6.45 -11.88 -18.76
C LEU A 372 6.98 -10.49 -19.06
N ILE A 373 6.22 -9.68 -19.79
CA ILE A 373 6.55 -8.30 -20.08
C ILE A 373 5.84 -7.42 -19.07
N THR A 374 6.58 -6.63 -18.28
CA THR A 374 6.03 -5.61 -17.40
C THR A 374 6.14 -4.26 -18.07
N SER A 375 5.04 -3.54 -18.19
CA SER A 375 5.05 -2.21 -18.79
C SER A 375 5.84 -1.22 -17.94
N HIS A 376 5.58 -1.20 -16.63
CA HIS A 376 6.20 -0.28 -15.69
C HIS A 376 6.05 -0.78 -14.24
N PRO A 377 6.75 -0.18 -13.25
CA PRO A 377 6.86 -0.73 -11.91
C PRO A 377 5.78 -0.27 -10.92
N HIS A 378 4.67 0.32 -11.37
CA HIS A 378 3.56 0.62 -10.45
C HIS A 378 2.95 -0.65 -9.88
N PHE A 379 2.50 -0.59 -8.62
CA PHE A 379 2.14 -1.78 -7.86
C PHE A 379 0.92 -2.50 -8.39
N ASP A 380 -0.01 -1.80 -8.99
CA ASP A 380 -1.17 -2.37 -9.65
C ASP A 380 -0.84 -3.18 -10.91
N HIS A 381 0.36 -2.99 -11.51
CA HIS A 381 0.84 -3.71 -12.69
C HIS A 381 1.74 -4.91 -12.37
N ILE A 382 2.38 -4.93 -11.21
CA ILE A 382 3.42 -5.92 -10.88
C ILE A 382 3.10 -6.79 -9.65
N GLY A 383 1.88 -6.71 -9.11
CA GLY A 383 1.51 -7.47 -7.90
C GLY A 383 1.65 -8.98 -8.02
N GLY A 384 1.60 -9.52 -9.24
CA GLY A 384 1.81 -10.95 -9.51
C GLY A 384 3.21 -11.33 -10.00
N LEU A 385 4.15 -10.40 -10.09
CA LEU A 385 5.48 -10.61 -10.69
C LEU A 385 6.22 -11.80 -10.07
N ARG A 386 6.15 -11.95 -8.74
CA ARG A 386 6.79 -13.03 -7.99
C ARG A 386 6.24 -14.41 -8.35
N THR A 387 4.95 -14.49 -8.70
CA THR A 387 4.32 -15.74 -9.15
C THR A 387 4.90 -16.19 -10.49
N TYR A 388 5.09 -15.26 -11.43
CA TYR A 388 5.72 -15.58 -12.71
C TYR A 388 7.21 -15.91 -12.57
N ASN A 389 7.91 -15.24 -11.65
CA ASN A 389 9.28 -15.61 -11.31
C ASN A 389 9.35 -17.05 -10.78
N HIS A 390 8.43 -17.45 -9.89
CA HIS A 390 8.37 -18.80 -9.32
C HIS A 390 8.22 -19.88 -10.40
N ILE A 391 7.39 -19.65 -11.43
CA ILE A 391 7.22 -20.60 -12.54
C ILE A 391 8.35 -20.57 -13.58
N GLY A 392 9.39 -19.76 -13.37
CA GLY A 392 10.58 -19.69 -14.22
C GLY A 392 10.44 -18.80 -15.47
N ALA A 393 9.43 -17.93 -15.53
CA ALA A 393 9.32 -16.97 -16.63
C ALA A 393 10.45 -15.93 -16.60
N THR A 394 10.97 -15.56 -17.77
CA THR A 394 11.90 -14.44 -17.90
C THR A 394 11.13 -13.12 -17.83
N ILE A 395 11.52 -12.26 -16.90
CA ILE A 395 10.90 -10.95 -16.69
C ILE A 395 11.51 -9.95 -17.66
N VAL A 396 10.71 -9.40 -18.55
CA VAL A 396 11.12 -8.35 -19.49
C VAL A 396 10.72 -7.01 -18.88
N THR A 397 11.70 -6.16 -18.63
CA THR A 397 11.50 -4.86 -17.98
C THR A 397 12.50 -3.82 -18.53
N HIS A 398 12.24 -2.54 -18.29
CA HIS A 398 13.22 -1.51 -18.61
C HIS A 398 14.35 -1.49 -17.56
N PHE A 399 15.59 -1.22 -17.98
CA PHE A 399 16.77 -1.28 -17.10
C PHE A 399 16.67 -0.33 -15.89
N LEU A 400 15.96 0.79 -16.02
CA LEU A 400 15.73 1.73 -14.90
C LEU A 400 14.97 1.10 -13.74
N ASN A 401 14.21 0.03 -13.96
CA ASN A 401 13.41 -0.64 -12.96
C ASN A 401 14.15 -1.76 -12.23
N LEU A 402 15.30 -2.21 -12.76
CA LEU A 402 16.01 -3.39 -12.24
C LEU A 402 16.38 -3.26 -10.77
N LYS A 403 16.86 -2.10 -10.35
CA LYS A 403 17.28 -1.92 -8.95
C LYS A 403 16.12 -2.11 -7.99
N PHE A 404 14.95 -1.55 -8.32
CA PHE A 404 13.75 -1.75 -7.54
C PHE A 404 13.28 -3.21 -7.56
N LEU A 405 13.22 -3.82 -8.73
CA LEU A 405 12.80 -5.22 -8.84
C LEU A 405 13.74 -6.16 -8.07
N ASN A 406 15.05 -5.98 -8.16
CA ASN A 406 16.02 -6.83 -7.48
C ASN A 406 16.01 -6.66 -5.95
N ASN A 407 15.90 -5.43 -5.48
CA ASN A 407 16.08 -5.15 -4.06
C ASN A 407 14.77 -5.25 -3.26
N ASP A 408 13.64 -4.93 -3.90
CA ASP A 408 12.39 -4.73 -3.19
C ASP A 408 11.32 -5.76 -3.57
N VAL A 409 11.21 -6.16 -4.85
CA VAL A 409 10.14 -7.02 -5.34
C VAL A 409 10.53 -8.50 -5.37
N LEU A 410 11.61 -8.83 -6.08
CA LEU A 410 12.04 -10.22 -6.31
C LEU A 410 13.04 -10.71 -5.25
N THR A 411 13.21 -9.97 -4.20
CA THR A 411 14.04 -10.36 -3.06
C THR A 411 13.44 -11.55 -2.31
N TYR A 412 14.33 -12.34 -1.69
CA TYR A 412 13.96 -13.43 -0.80
C TYR A 412 13.73 -12.99 0.66
N LYS A 413 13.45 -11.70 0.87
CA LYS A 413 13.05 -11.23 2.20
C LYS A 413 11.83 -12.00 2.67
N ALA A 414 11.80 -12.30 3.96
CA ALA A 414 10.69 -13.03 4.56
C ALA A 414 9.37 -12.26 4.36
N ARG A 415 8.34 -12.98 3.98
CA ARG A 415 6.95 -12.52 3.96
C ARG A 415 6.21 -13.25 5.07
N THR A 416 6.08 -12.62 6.22
CA THR A 416 5.58 -13.28 7.43
C THR A 416 4.08 -13.07 7.64
N VAL A 417 3.52 -11.98 7.12
CA VAL A 417 2.10 -11.67 7.24
C VAL A 417 1.27 -12.53 6.29
N LYS A 418 1.68 -12.61 5.02
CA LYS A 418 1.06 -13.48 4.01
C LYS A 418 2.15 -14.02 3.08
N PRO A 419 2.73 -15.19 3.39
CA PRO A 419 3.73 -15.81 2.52
C PRO A 419 3.14 -16.10 1.15
N ASP A 420 3.84 -15.70 0.09
CA ASP A 420 3.51 -16.03 -1.28
C ASP A 420 4.20 -17.32 -1.74
N ILE A 421 3.86 -17.81 -2.93
CA ILE A 421 4.40 -19.06 -3.47
C ILE A 421 5.93 -19.03 -3.57
N LEU A 422 6.53 -17.89 -3.93
CA LEU A 422 7.97 -17.75 -4.02
C LEU A 422 8.65 -17.79 -2.63
N ALA A 423 8.00 -17.24 -1.59
CA ALA A 423 8.49 -17.32 -0.21
C ALA A 423 8.34 -18.73 0.39
N LEU A 424 7.26 -19.44 0.04
CA LEU A 424 7.00 -20.81 0.51
C LEU A 424 7.90 -21.85 -0.16
N TRP A 425 8.19 -21.68 -1.45
CA TRP A 425 9.04 -22.57 -2.25
C TRP A 425 10.10 -21.76 -3.00
N PRO A 426 11.10 -21.24 -2.29
CA PRO A 426 12.19 -20.50 -2.94
C PRO A 426 12.98 -21.45 -3.84
N PRO A 427 13.57 -20.96 -4.94
CA PRO A 427 14.46 -21.77 -5.76
C PRO A 427 15.64 -22.28 -4.93
N THR A 428 16.08 -23.51 -5.23
CA THR A 428 17.16 -24.16 -4.49
C THR A 428 18.53 -23.49 -4.69
N GLU A 429 18.70 -22.75 -5.78
CA GLU A 429 19.92 -22.03 -6.13
C GLU A 429 19.69 -20.52 -6.09
N VAL A 430 19.63 -19.97 -4.88
CA VAL A 430 19.40 -18.54 -4.62
C VAL A 430 20.50 -17.65 -5.23
N ALA A 431 21.68 -18.20 -5.52
CA ALA A 431 22.81 -17.44 -6.06
C ALA A 431 22.62 -16.96 -7.51
N GLU A 432 21.70 -17.55 -8.25
CA GLU A 432 21.47 -17.23 -9.65
C GLU A 432 20.44 -16.11 -9.87
N GLY A 433 19.70 -15.70 -8.81
CA GLY A 433 18.67 -14.68 -8.90
C GLY A 433 17.46 -15.15 -9.73
N TYR A 434 16.88 -14.25 -10.49
CA TYR A 434 15.78 -14.54 -11.41
C TYR A 434 16.16 -14.22 -12.87
N ASN A 435 15.46 -14.86 -13.80
CA ASN A 435 15.68 -14.60 -15.21
C ASN A 435 15.06 -13.26 -15.62
N TYR A 436 15.86 -12.37 -16.20
CA TYR A 436 15.36 -11.10 -16.69
C TYR A 436 16.02 -10.68 -18.01
N GLU A 437 15.30 -9.88 -18.75
CA GLU A 437 15.78 -9.15 -19.92
C GLU A 437 15.59 -7.64 -19.66
N ALA A 438 16.71 -6.92 -19.57
CA ALA A 438 16.72 -5.49 -19.26
C ALA A 438 16.80 -4.65 -20.52
N ILE A 439 15.69 -4.06 -20.91
CA ILE A 439 15.58 -3.30 -22.16
C ILE A 439 16.08 -1.87 -21.94
N GLN A 440 16.81 -1.33 -22.91
CA GLN A 440 17.15 0.10 -22.99
C GLN A 440 16.23 0.84 -23.96
N GLU A 441 16.15 0.38 -25.21
CA GLU A 441 15.35 1.02 -26.27
C GLU A 441 14.29 0.09 -26.84
N ASN A 442 14.66 -1.13 -27.21
CA ASN A 442 13.76 -2.11 -27.80
C ASN A 442 14.27 -3.54 -27.60
N PHE A 443 13.33 -4.47 -27.72
CA PHE A 443 13.60 -5.91 -27.67
C PHE A 443 12.63 -6.66 -28.58
N VAL A 444 13.03 -7.83 -29.07
CA VAL A 444 12.20 -8.66 -29.95
C VAL A 444 12.11 -10.07 -29.41
N ILE A 445 10.88 -10.51 -29.15
CA ILE A 445 10.56 -11.90 -28.84
C ILE A 445 10.09 -12.58 -30.13
N THR A 446 10.72 -13.70 -30.48
CA THR A 446 10.36 -14.48 -31.66
C THR A 446 10.77 -15.94 -31.54
N ASP A 447 10.05 -16.81 -32.23
CA ASP A 447 10.40 -18.21 -32.50
C ASP A 447 10.35 -18.53 -34.02
N ASN A 448 10.49 -17.51 -34.86
CA ASN A 448 10.31 -17.52 -36.31
C ASN A 448 8.87 -17.77 -36.80
N SER A 449 7.90 -18.07 -35.94
CA SER A 449 6.48 -18.16 -36.33
C SER A 449 5.75 -16.83 -36.13
N ARG A 450 6.18 -16.06 -35.14
CA ARG A 450 5.58 -14.79 -34.73
C ARG A 450 6.66 -13.83 -34.21
N ILE A 451 6.38 -12.55 -34.28
CA ILE A 451 7.26 -11.48 -33.78
C ILE A 451 6.43 -10.61 -32.84
N LEU A 452 6.90 -10.43 -31.61
CA LEU A 452 6.42 -9.42 -30.66
C LEU A 452 7.56 -8.45 -30.40
N ARG A 453 7.32 -7.15 -30.64
CA ARG A 453 8.30 -6.08 -30.45
C ARG A 453 7.97 -5.30 -29.20
N ILE A 454 8.96 -5.05 -28.37
CA ILE A 454 8.85 -4.28 -27.12
C ILE A 454 9.65 -3.01 -27.30
N TYR A 455 9.09 -1.87 -26.86
CA TYR A 455 9.69 -0.56 -27.03
C TYR A 455 9.64 0.24 -25.74
N TYR A 456 10.72 0.95 -25.43
CA TYR A 456 10.71 1.99 -24.42
C TYR A 456 9.94 3.20 -24.93
N VAL A 457 8.97 3.68 -24.13
CA VAL A 457 8.10 4.79 -24.51
C VAL A 457 8.76 6.12 -24.19
N GLN A 458 8.87 6.97 -25.22
CA GLN A 458 9.46 8.32 -25.14
C GLN A 458 8.60 9.34 -25.91
N PRO A 459 8.50 10.60 -25.43
CA PRO A 459 9.05 11.14 -24.18
C PRO A 459 8.38 10.56 -22.94
N LEU A 460 9.04 10.69 -21.79
CA LEU A 460 8.47 10.26 -20.51
C LEU A 460 7.27 11.13 -20.15
N ALA A 461 6.18 10.51 -19.74
CA ALA A 461 4.99 11.24 -19.31
C ALA A 461 4.35 10.67 -18.04
N HIS A 462 4.32 9.34 -17.86
CA HIS A 462 3.67 8.69 -16.74
C HIS A 462 4.70 8.22 -15.69
N VAL A 463 5.64 7.38 -16.11
CA VAL A 463 6.68 6.82 -15.24
C VAL A 463 7.96 6.55 -16.03
N ALA A 464 9.12 6.72 -15.39
CA ALA A 464 10.40 6.34 -15.98
C ALA A 464 10.48 4.82 -16.18
N GLY A 465 11.02 4.39 -17.32
CA GLY A 465 11.17 2.97 -17.62
C GLY A 465 9.91 2.29 -18.14
N MET A 466 8.99 3.03 -18.76
CA MET A 466 7.75 2.49 -19.30
C MET A 466 7.97 1.79 -20.65
N LEU A 467 7.41 0.58 -20.78
CA LEU A 467 7.44 -0.23 -22.00
C LEU A 467 6.04 -0.36 -22.61
N MET A 468 5.99 -0.48 -23.91
CA MET A 468 4.84 -0.96 -24.67
C MET A 468 5.25 -2.16 -25.52
N ALA A 469 4.30 -3.01 -25.92
CA ALA A 469 4.54 -4.09 -26.84
C ALA A 469 3.72 -3.91 -28.14
N TYR A 470 4.22 -4.42 -29.26
CA TYR A 470 3.54 -4.35 -30.55
C TYR A 470 3.64 -5.67 -31.29
N LEU A 471 2.51 -6.15 -31.77
CA LEU A 471 2.36 -7.37 -32.58
C LEU A 471 2.11 -6.97 -34.05
N PRO A 472 3.15 -6.97 -34.92
CA PRO A 472 3.02 -6.44 -36.27
C PRO A 472 2.02 -7.18 -37.15
N ALA A 473 1.98 -8.52 -37.07
CA ALA A 473 1.11 -9.34 -37.91
C ALA A 473 -0.37 -9.04 -37.69
N ASP A 474 -0.76 -8.78 -36.43
CA ASP A 474 -2.13 -8.52 -36.02
C ASP A 474 -2.42 -7.03 -35.83
N ARG A 475 -1.37 -6.16 -35.97
CA ARG A 475 -1.45 -4.70 -35.82
C ARG A 475 -1.98 -4.25 -34.45
N ILE A 476 -1.63 -5.01 -33.38
CA ILE A 476 -2.07 -4.77 -32.01
C ILE A 476 -0.94 -4.10 -31.23
N ALA A 477 -1.24 -2.98 -30.57
CA ALA A 477 -0.35 -2.33 -29.61
C ALA A 477 -0.89 -2.57 -28.19
N PHE A 478 -0.05 -3.18 -27.34
CA PHE A 478 -0.32 -3.36 -25.90
C PHE A 478 0.33 -2.21 -25.14
N GLU A 479 -0.43 -1.57 -24.27
CA GLU A 479 0.04 -0.45 -23.46
C GLU A 479 -0.61 -0.45 -22.08
N ALA A 480 -0.03 0.29 -21.16
CA ALA A 480 -0.55 0.51 -19.82
C ALA A 480 -0.49 2.01 -19.48
N ASP A 481 -1.53 2.55 -18.89
CA ASP A 481 -1.63 3.91 -18.32
C ASP A 481 -1.38 5.07 -19.29
N LEU A 482 -1.19 4.78 -20.58
CA LEU A 482 -1.04 5.80 -21.61
C LEU A 482 -2.39 6.19 -22.22
N PHE A 483 -3.36 5.26 -22.19
CA PHE A 483 -4.73 5.48 -22.63
C PHE A 483 -5.70 4.56 -21.88
N ASP A 484 -6.32 5.07 -20.84
CA ASP A 484 -7.38 4.36 -20.11
C ASP A 484 -8.71 4.45 -20.90
N THR A 485 -9.33 3.31 -21.12
CA THR A 485 -10.62 3.24 -21.85
C THR A 485 -11.83 2.99 -20.93
N HIS A 486 -11.66 2.99 -19.61
CA HIS A 486 -12.78 2.90 -18.67
C HIS A 486 -13.62 4.18 -18.64
N GLU A 487 -12.99 5.33 -18.84
CA GLU A 487 -13.61 6.65 -18.76
C GLU A 487 -13.26 7.49 -20.00
N PRO A 488 -14.11 8.51 -20.33
CA PRO A 488 -13.73 9.50 -21.32
C PRO A 488 -12.41 10.18 -20.95
N PRO A 489 -11.51 10.41 -21.90
CA PRO A 489 -10.20 10.98 -21.62
C PRO A 489 -10.33 12.42 -21.09
N ARG A 490 -9.50 12.75 -20.12
CA ARG A 490 -9.40 14.06 -19.49
C ARG A 490 -8.19 14.80 -20.01
N ALA A 491 -8.22 16.15 -19.92
CA ALA A 491 -7.09 17.00 -20.29
C ALA A 491 -5.77 16.59 -19.57
N SER A 492 -5.87 16.15 -18.32
CA SER A 492 -4.74 15.67 -17.52
C SER A 492 -4.07 14.40 -18.05
N GLN A 493 -4.76 13.59 -18.86
CA GLN A 493 -4.20 12.37 -19.49
C GLN A 493 -3.49 12.69 -20.82
N MET A 494 -3.64 13.90 -21.34
CA MET A 494 -3.04 14.30 -22.62
C MET A 494 -1.52 14.12 -22.70
N PRO A 495 -0.72 14.37 -21.66
CA PRO A 495 0.72 14.12 -21.73
C PRO A 495 1.05 12.62 -22.01
N ALA A 496 0.39 11.70 -21.31
CA ALA A 496 0.57 10.27 -21.51
C ALA A 496 0.07 9.82 -22.90
N MET A 497 -1.10 10.28 -23.32
CA MET A 497 -1.65 10.00 -24.65
C MET A 497 -0.74 10.54 -25.77
N ARG A 498 -0.19 11.74 -25.63
CA ARG A 498 0.78 12.31 -26.59
C ARG A 498 2.07 11.50 -26.63
N SER A 499 2.54 11.03 -25.48
CA SER A 499 3.71 10.17 -25.40
C SER A 499 3.52 8.89 -26.20
N PHE A 500 2.39 8.22 -26.03
CA PHE A 500 2.02 7.02 -26.78
C PHE A 500 1.87 7.29 -28.29
N TYR A 501 1.15 8.35 -28.66
CA TYR A 501 1.01 8.75 -30.06
C TYR A 501 2.36 8.99 -30.73
N ASN A 502 3.22 9.80 -30.10
CA ASN A 502 4.55 10.12 -30.62
C ASN A 502 5.42 8.87 -30.75
N GLN A 503 5.33 7.93 -29.81
CA GLN A 503 6.03 6.66 -29.87
C GLN A 503 5.60 5.85 -31.11
N VAL A 504 4.29 5.71 -31.33
CA VAL A 504 3.74 4.99 -32.50
C VAL A 504 4.20 5.64 -33.80
N GLN A 505 4.18 6.99 -33.89
CA GLN A 505 4.62 7.72 -35.08
C GLN A 505 6.14 7.59 -35.30
N ARG A 506 6.94 7.76 -34.24
CA ARG A 506 8.41 7.65 -34.29
C ARG A 506 8.87 6.30 -34.80
N MET A 507 8.23 5.23 -34.33
CA MET A 507 8.53 3.85 -34.70
C MET A 507 7.82 3.41 -35.98
N LYS A 508 7.00 4.28 -36.59
CA LYS A 508 6.21 4.01 -37.81
C LYS A 508 5.39 2.74 -37.69
N LEU A 509 4.69 2.56 -36.53
CA LEU A 509 3.89 1.38 -36.29
C LEU A 509 2.52 1.54 -36.97
N ASP A 510 2.08 0.50 -37.66
CA ASP A 510 0.76 0.43 -38.28
C ASP A 510 -0.23 -0.21 -37.30
N VAL A 511 -0.69 0.59 -36.32
CA VAL A 511 -1.60 0.13 -35.26
C VAL A 511 -3.05 0.15 -35.74
N ALA A 512 -3.73 -0.99 -35.65
CA ALA A 512 -5.18 -1.09 -35.87
C ALA A 512 -5.96 -1.10 -34.54
N THR A 513 -5.45 -1.82 -33.55
CA THR A 513 -6.08 -2.01 -32.25
C THR A 513 -5.11 -1.66 -31.13
N ILE A 514 -5.63 -0.94 -30.14
CA ILE A 514 -4.97 -0.72 -28.86
C ILE A 514 -5.53 -1.72 -27.85
N ALA A 515 -4.66 -2.38 -27.12
CA ALA A 515 -4.94 -3.33 -26.06
C ALA A 515 -4.47 -2.74 -24.72
N PRO A 516 -5.31 -1.94 -24.05
CA PRO A 516 -4.92 -1.25 -22.81
C PRO A 516 -5.02 -2.19 -21.61
N VAL A 517 -4.14 -2.03 -20.65
CA VAL A 517 -4.24 -2.75 -19.37
C VAL A 517 -5.45 -2.28 -18.57
N HIS A 518 -5.79 -1.00 -18.65
CA HIS A 518 -7.00 -0.43 -18.03
C HIS A 518 -8.09 -0.19 -19.08
N GLY A 519 -9.17 -0.97 -18.98
CA GLY A 519 -10.34 -0.87 -19.87
C GLY A 519 -10.42 -1.98 -20.91
N LYS A 520 -10.99 -1.66 -22.08
CA LYS A 520 -11.24 -2.63 -23.16
C LYS A 520 -10.42 -2.31 -24.41
N PRO A 521 -10.05 -3.33 -25.21
CA PRO A 521 -9.45 -3.11 -26.52
C PRO A 521 -10.30 -2.20 -27.39
N VAL A 522 -9.66 -1.24 -28.08
CA VAL A 522 -10.34 -0.26 -28.94
C VAL A 522 -9.58 -0.07 -30.25
N PRO A 523 -10.29 0.33 -31.34
CA PRO A 523 -9.64 0.73 -32.57
C PRO A 523 -8.72 1.96 -32.36
N TRP A 524 -7.63 2.06 -33.15
CA TRP A 524 -6.74 3.24 -33.15
C TRP A 524 -7.48 4.54 -33.42
N SER A 525 -8.55 4.52 -34.24
CA SER A 525 -9.38 5.68 -34.50
C SER A 525 -10.10 6.21 -33.26
N THR A 526 -10.46 5.35 -32.30
CA THR A 526 -11.03 5.77 -31.01
C THR A 526 -10.05 6.63 -30.23
N PHE A 527 -8.78 6.19 -30.15
CA PHE A 527 -7.71 6.92 -29.49
C PHE A 527 -7.44 8.30 -30.13
N THR A 528 -7.33 8.35 -31.46
CA THR A 528 -7.10 9.63 -32.17
C THR A 528 -8.25 10.60 -32.04
N THR A 529 -9.49 10.10 -31.99
CA THR A 529 -10.68 10.91 -31.72
C THR A 529 -10.66 11.45 -30.28
N ALA A 530 -10.30 10.60 -29.32
CA ALA A 530 -10.18 10.96 -27.91
C ALA A 530 -9.12 12.04 -27.68
N MET A 531 -7.97 11.95 -28.34
CA MET A 531 -6.94 12.99 -28.32
C MET A 531 -7.47 14.34 -28.82
N GLY A 532 -8.23 14.35 -29.90
CA GLY A 532 -8.84 15.57 -30.46
C GLY A 532 -9.91 16.17 -29.56
N ALA A 533 -10.67 15.34 -28.84
CA ALA A 533 -11.67 15.78 -27.86
C ALA A 533 -11.01 16.38 -26.60
N ALA A 534 -10.05 15.69 -26.01
CA ALA A 534 -9.35 16.14 -24.80
C ALA A 534 -8.56 17.45 -25.02
N ALA A 535 -8.09 17.70 -26.23
CA ALA A 535 -7.41 18.97 -26.57
C ALA A 535 -8.35 20.18 -26.62
N LYS A 536 -9.68 19.98 -26.68
CA LYS A 536 -10.70 21.04 -26.74
C LYS A 536 -11.29 21.40 -25.37
N THR A 537 -11.01 20.60 -24.34
CA THR A 537 -11.54 20.78 -22.97
C THR A 537 -10.64 21.61 -22.05
N ASN A 538 -9.63 22.28 -22.60
CA ASN A 538 -8.75 23.23 -21.90
C ASN A 538 -9.32 24.65 -21.88
#